data_b1b99807bf50317cd3cc164045bef9a3
#
_entry.id   b1b99807bf50317cd3cc164045bef9a3
#
_cell.length_a   1.000
_cell.length_b   1.000
_cell.length_c   1.000
_cell.angle_alpha   90.00
_cell.angle_beta   90.00
_cell.angle_gamma   90.00
#
_symmetry.space_group_name_H-M   'P 1'
#
loop_
_entity.id
_entity.type
_entity.pdbx_description
1 polymer ?
#
loop_
_entity_poly.entity_id
_entity_poly.type
_entity_poly.pdbx_seq_one_letter_code
_entity_poly.pdbx_strand_id
1 'polypeptide(L)'
;MAKTPSNMVSLGTKAPDFNLLDVTIDSFKSLDELKGDKGTVIMFICNHCPYVKHVNTTIVEIAKKYQQSGIKFIAISSNDVLNYPEDSPELMKENAIEYNFCFPYLYDETQQTAIVYDAGCTPDFYVYNSDLELVYRGQLDDSRPGNNLPCDGNDLSHALNFLITNKVNEKLQKPSIGCNIKWKVS
;
A
#
# COMPACT_ATOMS: atom_id res chain seq x y z
N MET A 1 -10.54 -18.04 0.63
CA MET A 1 -9.85 -16.89 1.28
C MET A 1 -10.93 -16.00 1.90
N ALA A 2 -10.77 -15.65 3.18
CA ALA A 2 -11.73 -14.78 3.86
C ALA A 2 -11.54 -13.32 3.37
N LYS A 3 -12.67 -12.65 3.11
CA LYS A 3 -12.67 -11.20 2.85
C LYS A 3 -12.40 -10.49 4.17
N THR A 4 -11.32 -9.73 4.25
CA THR A 4 -10.89 -9.01 5.45
C THR A 4 -10.93 -7.51 5.16
N PRO A 5 -11.65 -6.71 5.97
CA PRO A 5 -11.59 -5.25 5.87
C PRO A 5 -10.32 -4.71 6.54
N SER A 6 -9.90 -3.51 6.17
CA SER A 6 -8.87 -2.79 6.93
C SER A 6 -9.37 -2.35 8.30
N ASN A 7 -8.43 -2.26 9.26
CA ASN A 7 -8.74 -1.94 10.66
C ASN A 7 -9.07 -0.46 10.91
N MET A 8 -8.79 0.45 9.96
CA MET A 8 -9.13 1.88 10.00
C MET A 8 -8.53 2.63 11.21
N VAL A 9 -7.20 2.74 11.23
CA VAL A 9 -6.45 3.57 12.19
C VAL A 9 -6.89 5.04 12.13
N SER A 10 -6.90 5.73 13.28
CA SER A 10 -7.33 7.12 13.39
C SER A 10 -6.49 8.07 12.54
N LEU A 11 -7.14 9.02 11.86
CA LEU A 11 -6.44 10.10 11.17
C LEU A 11 -5.60 10.92 12.15
N GLY A 12 -4.48 11.46 11.68
CA GLY A 12 -3.48 12.16 12.49
C GLY A 12 -2.46 11.24 13.17
N THR A 13 -2.64 9.90 13.11
CA THR A 13 -1.62 8.96 13.61
C THR A 13 -0.33 9.12 12.83
N LYS A 14 0.82 9.17 13.51
CA LYS A 14 2.14 9.23 12.89
C LYS A 14 2.49 7.90 12.22
N ALA A 15 3.10 7.96 11.04
CA ALA A 15 3.65 6.78 10.39
C ALA A 15 4.75 6.16 11.25
N PRO A 16 4.63 4.88 11.64
CA PRO A 16 5.74 4.16 12.26
C PRO A 16 6.93 4.06 11.30
N ASP A 17 8.14 4.20 11.83
CA ASP A 17 9.34 4.03 11.03
C ASP A 17 9.60 2.55 10.72
N PHE A 18 10.36 2.32 9.65
CA PHE A 18 10.81 1.00 9.24
C PHE A 18 12.18 1.07 8.55
N ASN A 19 12.86 -0.07 8.48
CA ASN A 19 14.03 -0.27 7.65
C ASN A 19 13.92 -1.65 7.01
N LEU A 20 13.49 -1.72 5.75
CA LEU A 20 13.11 -2.94 5.05
C LEU A 20 13.92 -3.14 3.77
N LEU A 21 14.07 -4.39 3.35
CA LEU A 21 14.69 -4.74 2.07
C LEU A 21 13.80 -4.31 0.90
N ASP A 22 14.28 -3.39 0.07
CA ASP A 22 13.70 -3.12 -1.25
C ASP A 22 14.19 -4.17 -2.25
N VAL A 23 13.29 -5.07 -2.62
CA VAL A 23 13.61 -6.19 -3.51
C VAL A 23 13.89 -5.74 -4.96
N THR A 24 13.52 -4.51 -5.32
CA THR A 24 13.74 -4.00 -6.69
C THR A 24 15.18 -3.61 -6.93
N ILE A 25 15.91 -3.23 -5.88
CA ILE A 25 17.31 -2.76 -5.94
C ILE A 25 18.24 -3.52 -5.00
N ASP A 26 17.74 -4.53 -4.27
CA ASP A 26 18.49 -5.35 -3.30
C ASP A 26 19.19 -4.50 -2.22
N SER A 27 18.48 -3.52 -1.63
CA SER A 27 19.03 -2.59 -0.63
C SER A 27 18.00 -2.28 0.45
N PHE A 28 18.46 -2.16 1.70
CA PHE A 28 17.59 -1.72 2.79
C PHE A 28 17.24 -0.24 2.65
N LYS A 29 15.99 0.11 2.94
CA LYS A 29 15.44 1.45 2.87
C LYS A 29 14.60 1.78 4.08
N SER A 30 14.84 2.96 4.64
CA SER A 30 14.01 3.52 5.72
C SER A 30 12.86 4.35 5.18
N LEU A 31 11.85 4.61 6.03
CA LEU A 31 10.76 5.53 5.70
C LEU A 31 11.30 6.93 5.39
N ASP A 32 12.31 7.41 6.15
CA ASP A 32 12.89 8.74 5.97
C ASP A 32 13.55 8.93 4.59
N GLU A 33 14.21 7.89 4.07
CA GLU A 33 14.79 7.91 2.71
C GLU A 33 13.73 7.90 1.61
N LEU A 34 12.56 7.31 1.86
CA LEU A 34 11.54 7.06 0.86
C LEU A 34 10.36 8.01 0.89
N LYS A 35 10.19 8.78 1.97
CA LYS A 35 9.07 9.73 2.11
C LYS A 35 9.06 10.80 1.03
N GLY A 36 7.88 11.29 0.69
CA GLY A 36 7.71 12.37 -0.29
C GLY A 36 7.59 13.73 0.37
N ASP A 37 8.03 14.77 -0.36
CA ASP A 37 8.01 16.17 0.11
C ASP A 37 6.59 16.68 0.39
N LYS A 38 5.60 16.20 -0.35
CA LYS A 38 4.18 16.56 -0.19
C LYS A 38 3.38 15.52 0.56
N GLY A 39 3.77 14.25 0.44
CA GLY A 39 3.13 13.15 1.13
C GLY A 39 3.63 11.79 0.66
N THR A 40 3.23 10.77 1.41
CA THR A 40 3.67 9.39 1.20
C THR A 40 2.46 8.46 1.21
N VAL A 41 2.34 7.63 0.17
CA VAL A 41 1.38 6.52 0.13
C VAL A 41 2.11 5.24 0.51
N ILE A 42 1.68 4.61 1.58
CA ILE A 42 2.15 3.28 1.98
C ILE A 42 1.04 2.28 1.67
N MET A 43 1.41 1.19 1.01
CA MET A 43 0.47 0.17 0.56
C MET A 43 0.93 -1.21 1.03
N PHE A 44 0.08 -1.92 1.77
CA PHE A 44 0.32 -3.34 2.01
C PHE A 44 -0.29 -4.14 0.86
N ILE A 45 0.57 -4.80 0.09
CA ILE A 45 0.21 -5.63 -1.07
C ILE A 45 0.94 -6.97 -1.02
N CYS A 46 0.58 -7.90 -1.89
CA CYS A 46 1.30 -9.15 -2.10
C CYS A 46 1.06 -9.68 -3.52
N ASN A 47 1.83 -10.67 -3.95
CA ASN A 47 1.79 -11.15 -5.34
C ASN A 47 0.59 -12.03 -5.64
N HIS A 48 0.20 -12.92 -4.71
CA HIS A 48 -0.81 -13.96 -4.98
C HIS A 48 -2.26 -13.51 -4.78
N CYS A 49 -2.50 -12.38 -4.06
CA CYS A 49 -3.84 -11.92 -3.74
C CYS A 49 -4.62 -11.45 -4.97
N PRO A 50 -5.79 -12.03 -5.30
CA PRO A 50 -6.58 -11.60 -6.46
C PRO A 50 -7.08 -10.16 -6.36
N TYR A 51 -7.28 -9.62 -5.15
CA TYR A 51 -7.63 -8.22 -4.95
C TYR A 51 -6.47 -7.28 -5.30
N VAL A 52 -5.22 -7.67 -5.02
CA VAL A 52 -4.03 -6.92 -5.41
C VAL A 52 -3.85 -6.98 -6.92
N LYS A 53 -3.93 -8.17 -7.52
CA LYS A 53 -3.83 -8.34 -8.98
C LYS A 53 -4.86 -7.49 -9.74
N HIS A 54 -6.07 -7.37 -9.18
CA HIS A 54 -7.13 -6.55 -9.75
C HIS A 54 -6.78 -5.06 -9.82
N VAL A 55 -6.01 -4.53 -8.86
CA VAL A 55 -5.72 -3.10 -8.73
C VAL A 55 -4.30 -2.70 -9.15
N ASN A 56 -3.38 -3.63 -9.41
CA ASN A 56 -1.96 -3.33 -9.66
C ASN A 56 -1.74 -2.31 -10.77
N THR A 57 -2.41 -2.47 -11.92
CA THR A 57 -2.28 -1.53 -13.05
C THR A 57 -2.71 -0.12 -12.66
N THR A 58 -3.86 0.00 -11.99
CA THR A 58 -4.40 1.30 -11.54
C THR A 58 -3.49 1.95 -10.50
N ILE A 59 -2.93 1.17 -9.57
CA ILE A 59 -1.94 1.69 -8.60
C ILE A 59 -0.74 2.31 -9.34
N VAL A 60 -0.20 1.63 -10.34
CA VAL A 60 0.96 2.12 -11.11
C VAL A 60 0.63 3.41 -11.87
N GLU A 61 -0.55 3.49 -12.48
CA GLU A 61 -1.01 4.70 -13.18
C GLU A 61 -1.15 5.89 -12.21
N ILE A 62 -1.77 5.68 -11.06
CA ILE A 62 -1.91 6.69 -10.01
C ILE A 62 -0.53 7.11 -9.50
N ALA A 63 0.38 6.17 -9.22
CA ALA A 63 1.72 6.48 -8.76
C ALA A 63 2.48 7.35 -9.76
N LYS A 64 2.49 6.98 -11.05
CA LYS A 64 3.13 7.76 -12.12
C LYS A 64 2.59 9.18 -12.21
N LYS A 65 1.28 9.35 -12.03
CA LYS A 65 0.61 10.66 -12.06
C LYS A 65 1.03 11.54 -10.88
N TYR A 66 0.97 11.01 -9.66
CA TYR A 66 1.12 11.83 -8.45
C TYR A 66 2.58 11.99 -7.98
N GLN A 67 3.50 11.13 -8.42
CA GLN A 67 4.94 11.30 -8.13
C GLN A 67 5.48 12.63 -8.66
N GLN A 68 4.96 13.11 -9.77
CA GLN A 68 5.33 14.43 -10.33
C GLN A 68 4.88 15.60 -9.44
N SER A 69 3.94 15.36 -8.53
CA SER A 69 3.44 16.34 -7.57
C SER A 69 4.10 16.25 -6.18
N GLY A 70 5.19 15.48 -6.05
CA GLY A 70 5.92 15.30 -4.78
C GLY A 70 5.30 14.27 -3.83
N ILE A 71 4.40 13.39 -4.32
CA ILE A 71 3.89 12.25 -3.58
C ILE A 71 4.77 11.03 -3.88
N LYS A 72 5.25 10.32 -2.87
CA LYS A 72 5.95 9.05 -3.03
C LYS A 72 5.02 7.87 -2.69
N PHE A 73 5.27 6.75 -3.35
CA PHE A 73 4.53 5.50 -3.14
C PHE A 73 5.51 4.44 -2.66
N ILE A 74 5.10 3.63 -1.70
CA ILE A 74 5.89 2.55 -1.10
C ILE A 74 4.97 1.34 -0.96
N ALA A 75 5.34 0.23 -1.56
CA ALA A 75 4.65 -1.04 -1.40
C ALA A 75 5.39 -1.91 -0.38
N ILE A 76 4.65 -2.61 0.48
CA ILE A 76 5.19 -3.50 1.51
C ILE A 76 4.46 -4.85 1.41
N SER A 77 5.22 -5.94 1.37
CA SER A 77 4.70 -7.31 1.52
C SER A 77 5.15 -7.89 2.85
N SER A 78 4.19 -8.39 3.64
CA SER A 78 4.43 -8.94 4.97
C SER A 78 3.91 -10.38 5.11
N ASN A 79 3.69 -11.08 4.00
CA ASN A 79 3.18 -12.45 4.05
C ASN A 79 4.26 -13.46 4.46
N ASP A 80 3.85 -14.52 5.14
CA ASP A 80 4.68 -15.67 5.45
C ASP A 80 5.07 -16.44 4.18
N VAL A 81 6.27 -16.21 3.70
CA VAL A 81 6.78 -16.81 2.46
C VAL A 81 7.09 -18.32 2.59
N LEU A 82 7.21 -18.85 3.79
CA LEU A 82 7.40 -20.29 3.99
C LEU A 82 6.15 -21.08 3.61
N ASN A 83 4.98 -20.54 3.96
CA ASN A 83 3.68 -21.14 3.63
C ASN A 83 3.05 -20.57 2.35
N TYR A 84 3.53 -19.42 1.88
CA TYR A 84 3.04 -18.72 0.68
C TYR A 84 4.23 -18.29 -0.19
N PRO A 85 4.95 -19.25 -0.80
CA PRO A 85 6.20 -18.99 -1.55
C PRO A 85 6.00 -18.06 -2.76
N GLU A 86 4.77 -17.86 -3.23
CA GLU A 86 4.44 -16.91 -4.30
C GLU A 86 4.74 -15.46 -3.91
N ASP A 87 4.90 -15.17 -2.63
CA ASP A 87 5.22 -13.84 -2.12
C ASP A 87 6.70 -13.69 -1.72
N SER A 88 7.58 -14.61 -2.16
CA SER A 88 9.01 -14.53 -1.88
C SER A 88 9.65 -13.27 -2.48
N PRO A 89 10.76 -12.77 -1.89
CA PRO A 89 11.48 -11.59 -2.42
C PRO A 89 11.82 -11.68 -3.91
N GLU A 90 12.21 -12.85 -4.39
CA GLU A 90 12.52 -13.10 -5.81
C GLU A 90 11.27 -12.89 -6.67
N LEU A 91 10.13 -13.49 -6.28
CA LEU A 91 8.88 -13.35 -7.01
C LEU A 91 8.24 -11.97 -6.83
N MET A 92 8.50 -11.26 -5.72
CA MET A 92 8.15 -9.85 -5.57
C MET A 92 8.89 -8.98 -6.60
N LYS A 93 10.19 -9.24 -6.82
CA LYS A 93 10.99 -8.54 -7.83
C LYS A 93 10.46 -8.80 -9.25
N GLU A 94 10.15 -10.05 -9.57
CA GLU A 94 9.54 -10.42 -10.87
C GLU A 94 8.18 -9.72 -11.06
N ASN A 95 7.33 -9.72 -10.04
CA ASN A 95 6.03 -9.05 -10.06
C ASN A 95 6.17 -7.53 -10.27
N ALA A 96 7.16 -6.89 -9.62
CA ALA A 96 7.44 -5.48 -9.81
C ALA A 96 7.86 -5.15 -11.26
N ILE A 97 8.62 -6.03 -11.89
CA ILE A 97 9.01 -5.92 -13.30
C ILE A 97 7.78 -6.12 -14.21
N GLU A 98 6.99 -7.17 -13.99
CA GLU A 98 5.81 -7.51 -14.79
C GLU A 98 4.80 -6.35 -14.86
N TYR A 99 4.49 -5.74 -13.69
CA TYR A 99 3.55 -4.62 -13.61
C TYR A 99 4.20 -3.25 -13.85
N ASN A 100 5.53 -3.18 -14.09
CA ASN A 100 6.27 -1.93 -14.26
C ASN A 100 6.11 -1.00 -13.05
N PHE A 101 6.32 -1.52 -11.83
CA PHE A 101 6.28 -0.70 -10.62
C PHE A 101 7.28 0.44 -10.72
N CYS A 102 6.81 1.65 -10.48
CA CYS A 102 7.61 2.86 -10.45
C CYS A 102 7.91 3.33 -9.00
N PHE A 103 7.77 2.44 -8.04
CA PHE A 103 7.94 2.66 -6.61
C PHE A 103 8.66 1.45 -5.98
N PRO A 104 9.32 1.61 -4.82
CA PRO A 104 9.96 0.52 -4.09
C PRO A 104 8.94 -0.53 -3.64
N TYR A 105 9.37 -1.80 -3.66
CA TYR A 105 8.60 -2.92 -3.14
C TYR A 105 9.38 -3.59 -2.02
N LEU A 106 8.95 -3.38 -0.79
CA LEU A 106 9.67 -3.71 0.43
C LEU A 106 9.18 -5.03 1.02
N TYR A 107 10.13 -5.83 1.50
CA TYR A 107 9.85 -7.09 2.18
C TYR A 107 9.95 -6.93 3.70
N ASP A 108 8.82 -7.08 4.40
CA ASP A 108 8.70 -7.08 5.86
C ASP A 108 8.75 -8.53 6.37
N GLU A 109 9.95 -9.09 6.40
CA GLU A 109 10.20 -10.49 6.81
C GLU A 109 9.67 -10.78 8.20
N THR A 110 9.85 -9.86 9.14
CA THR A 110 9.47 -10.04 10.54
C THR A 110 7.99 -9.81 10.82
N GLN A 111 7.28 -9.25 9.87
CA GLN A 111 5.88 -8.81 9.98
C GLN A 111 5.64 -7.68 11.01
N GLN A 112 6.71 -7.15 11.60
CA GLN A 112 6.60 -6.09 12.61
C GLN A 112 6.06 -4.80 12.02
N THR A 113 6.41 -4.48 10.77
CA THR A 113 5.88 -3.30 10.10
C THR A 113 4.38 -3.41 9.90
N ALA A 114 3.88 -4.54 9.41
CA ALA A 114 2.44 -4.77 9.29
C ALA A 114 1.72 -4.68 10.64
N ILE A 115 2.32 -5.20 11.72
CA ILE A 115 1.76 -5.16 13.08
C ILE A 115 1.65 -3.71 13.58
N VAL A 116 2.71 -2.90 13.49
CA VAL A 116 2.69 -1.52 14.02
C VAL A 116 1.84 -0.57 13.16
N TYR A 117 1.66 -0.86 11.88
CA TYR A 117 0.72 -0.17 10.99
C TYR A 117 -0.73 -0.65 11.16
N ASP A 118 -0.95 -1.67 11.99
CA ASP A 118 -2.25 -2.33 12.15
C ASP A 118 -2.85 -2.75 10.79
N ALA A 119 -2.01 -3.27 9.90
CA ALA A 119 -2.43 -3.70 8.58
C ALA A 119 -3.19 -5.03 8.66
N GLY A 120 -4.44 -5.05 8.20
CA GLY A 120 -5.31 -6.24 8.30
C GLY A 120 -5.41 -7.05 7.02
N CYS A 121 -5.24 -6.42 5.87
CA CYS A 121 -5.49 -7.05 4.57
C CYS A 121 -4.56 -6.53 3.47
N THR A 122 -4.63 -7.17 2.31
CA THR A 122 -4.01 -6.72 1.06
C THR A 122 -5.06 -6.67 -0.06
N PRO A 123 -5.15 -5.57 -0.85
CA PRO A 123 -4.44 -4.31 -0.67
C PRO A 123 -4.99 -3.48 0.49
N ASP A 124 -4.13 -2.70 1.17
CA ASP A 124 -4.52 -1.72 2.17
C ASP A 124 -3.73 -0.43 1.96
N PHE A 125 -4.39 0.74 1.97
CA PHE A 125 -3.78 2.01 1.55
C PHE A 125 -3.78 3.02 2.68
N TYR A 126 -2.63 3.67 2.88
CA TYR A 126 -2.40 4.71 3.86
C TYR A 126 -1.79 5.92 3.16
N VAL A 127 -2.34 7.11 3.35
CA VAL A 127 -1.77 8.35 2.84
C VAL A 127 -1.35 9.23 4.02
N TYR A 128 -0.10 9.60 4.02
CA TYR A 128 0.50 10.48 5.01
C TYR A 128 0.85 11.82 4.38
N ASN A 129 0.69 12.91 5.14
CA ASN A 129 1.16 14.25 4.74
C ASN A 129 2.69 14.38 4.86
N SER A 130 3.24 15.57 4.60
CA SER A 130 4.68 15.87 4.73
C SER A 130 5.23 15.66 6.13
N ASP A 131 4.39 15.77 7.15
CA ASP A 131 4.74 15.57 8.56
C ASP A 131 4.55 14.11 9.00
N LEU A 132 4.30 13.21 8.05
CA LEU A 132 4.01 11.80 8.30
C LEU A 132 2.78 11.57 9.20
N GLU A 133 1.77 12.44 9.14
CA GLU A 133 0.48 12.24 9.78
C GLU A 133 -0.51 11.63 8.79
N LEU A 134 -1.24 10.61 9.24
CA LEU A 134 -2.23 9.90 8.43
C LEU A 134 -3.38 10.83 8.05
N VAL A 135 -3.60 11.04 6.76
CA VAL A 135 -4.70 11.88 6.22
C VAL A 135 -5.74 11.06 5.45
N TYR A 136 -5.42 9.82 5.11
CA TYR A 136 -6.35 8.88 4.49
C TYR A 136 -5.93 7.45 4.83
N ARG A 137 -6.89 6.62 5.20
CA ARG A 137 -6.77 5.17 5.19
C ARG A 137 -8.05 4.58 4.61
N GLY A 138 -7.93 3.68 3.66
CA GLY A 138 -9.11 3.08 3.05
C GLY A 138 -8.83 2.37 1.74
N GLN A 139 -9.89 2.22 0.95
CA GLN A 139 -9.85 1.51 -0.32
C GLN A 139 -9.28 2.35 -1.46
N LEU A 140 -8.86 1.68 -2.54
CA LEU A 140 -8.49 2.34 -3.80
C LEU A 140 -9.74 2.99 -4.45
N ASP A 141 -10.79 2.21 -4.58
CA ASP A 141 -12.10 2.53 -5.14
C ASP A 141 -13.15 1.47 -4.74
N ASP A 142 -14.34 1.53 -5.31
CA ASP A 142 -15.42 0.57 -5.07
C ASP A 142 -15.30 -0.73 -5.90
N SER A 143 -14.28 -0.85 -6.79
CA SER A 143 -14.10 -2.04 -7.63
C SER A 143 -13.55 -3.23 -6.83
N ARG A 144 -13.99 -4.42 -7.18
CA ARG A 144 -13.54 -5.69 -6.59
C ARG A 144 -13.53 -6.77 -7.66
N PRO A 145 -12.71 -7.80 -7.54
CA PRO A 145 -12.80 -8.93 -8.44
C PRO A 145 -14.24 -9.46 -8.51
N GLY A 146 -14.81 -9.43 -9.73
CA GLY A 146 -16.15 -9.97 -10.01
C GLY A 146 -17.35 -9.07 -9.70
N ASN A 147 -17.17 -7.79 -9.29
CA ASN A 147 -18.31 -6.88 -9.09
C ASN A 147 -18.64 -6.00 -10.32
N ASN A 148 -17.86 -6.12 -11.39
CA ASN A 148 -18.06 -5.40 -12.66
C ASN A 148 -18.01 -3.86 -12.56
N LEU A 149 -17.50 -3.30 -11.47
CA LEU A 149 -17.25 -1.87 -11.36
C LEU A 149 -15.87 -1.54 -11.95
N PRO A 150 -15.71 -0.34 -12.56
CA PRO A 150 -14.41 0.08 -13.08
C PRO A 150 -13.40 0.26 -11.94
N CYS A 151 -12.18 -0.22 -12.15
CA CYS A 151 -11.05 0.04 -11.26
C CYS A 151 -10.43 1.38 -11.66
N ASP A 152 -10.91 2.47 -11.08
CA ASP A 152 -10.56 3.85 -11.46
C ASP A 152 -9.75 4.60 -10.39
N GLY A 153 -9.57 4.01 -9.22
CA GLY A 153 -8.80 4.57 -8.11
C GLY A 153 -9.36 5.87 -7.54
N ASN A 154 -10.67 6.10 -7.67
CA ASN A 154 -11.31 7.37 -7.33
C ASN A 154 -11.14 7.78 -5.88
N ASP A 155 -11.23 6.87 -4.92
CA ASP A 155 -11.16 7.23 -3.50
C ASP A 155 -9.72 7.62 -3.10
N LEU A 156 -8.71 6.87 -3.54
CA LEU A 156 -7.31 7.21 -3.33
C LEU A 156 -6.93 8.50 -4.06
N SER A 157 -7.30 8.64 -5.34
CA SER A 157 -7.03 9.84 -6.15
C SER A 157 -7.66 11.08 -5.54
N HIS A 158 -8.87 10.96 -4.99
CA HIS A 158 -9.55 12.06 -4.31
C HIS A 158 -8.75 12.51 -3.06
N ALA A 159 -8.31 11.56 -2.21
CA ALA A 159 -7.48 11.87 -1.04
C ALA A 159 -6.17 12.56 -1.43
N LEU A 160 -5.50 12.10 -2.49
CA LEU A 160 -4.27 12.70 -2.99
C LEU A 160 -4.49 14.11 -3.55
N ASN A 161 -5.59 14.36 -4.26
CA ASN A 161 -5.94 15.70 -4.74
C ASN A 161 -6.15 16.70 -3.60
N PHE A 162 -6.79 16.27 -2.50
CA PHE A 162 -6.95 17.11 -1.32
C PHE A 162 -5.60 17.40 -0.67
N LEU A 163 -4.73 16.39 -0.54
CA LEU A 163 -3.40 16.55 0.04
C LEU A 163 -2.55 17.57 -0.75
N ILE A 164 -2.44 17.42 -2.08
CA ILE A 164 -1.61 18.33 -2.91
C ILE A 164 -2.16 19.75 -2.96
N THR A 165 -3.45 19.95 -2.71
CA THR A 165 -4.10 21.28 -2.67
C THR A 165 -4.22 21.83 -1.25
N ASN A 166 -3.63 21.19 -0.25
CA ASN A 166 -3.67 21.56 1.17
C ASN A 166 -5.10 21.73 1.72
N LYS A 167 -6.00 20.85 1.29
CA LYS A 167 -7.40 20.81 1.75
C LYS A 167 -7.62 19.60 2.64
N VAL A 168 -8.57 19.72 3.56
CA VAL A 168 -9.00 18.57 4.39
C VAL A 168 -9.91 17.66 3.57
N ASN A 169 -9.64 16.37 3.61
CA ASN A 169 -10.52 15.37 2.99
C ASN A 169 -11.69 15.08 3.95
N GLU A 170 -12.85 15.68 3.69
CA GLU A 170 -14.07 15.50 4.49
C GLU A 170 -14.90 14.26 4.06
N LYS A 171 -14.48 13.57 2.99
CA LYS A 171 -15.18 12.39 2.50
C LYS A 171 -15.05 11.24 3.49
N LEU A 172 -16.16 10.56 3.77
CA LEU A 172 -16.16 9.34 4.57
C LEU A 172 -15.21 8.31 3.95
N GLN A 173 -14.24 7.85 4.74
CA GLN A 173 -13.27 6.87 4.30
C GLN A 173 -13.85 5.47 4.45
N LYS A 174 -13.86 4.74 3.34
CA LYS A 174 -14.34 3.36 3.28
C LYS A 174 -13.16 2.41 3.51
N PRO A 175 -13.31 1.37 4.35
CA PRO A 175 -12.23 0.39 4.55
C PRO A 175 -11.88 -0.31 3.23
N SER A 176 -10.60 -0.57 3.04
CA SER A 176 -10.15 -1.52 2.02
C SER A 176 -10.70 -2.91 2.33
N ILE A 177 -10.92 -3.71 1.30
CA ILE A 177 -11.35 -5.11 1.45
C ILE A 177 -10.42 -5.98 0.58
N GLY A 178 -9.84 -6.99 1.21
CA GLY A 178 -8.93 -7.88 0.49
C GLY A 178 -8.71 -9.21 1.19
N CYS A 179 -7.59 -9.85 0.90
CA CYS A 179 -7.16 -11.06 1.60
C CYS A 179 -6.49 -10.66 2.92
N ASN A 180 -6.70 -11.43 3.98
CA ASN A 180 -5.92 -11.23 5.21
C ASN A 180 -4.42 -11.39 4.96
N ILE A 181 -3.59 -10.64 5.68
CA ILE A 181 -2.15 -10.88 5.75
C ILE A 181 -1.91 -12.32 6.26
N LYS A 182 -0.94 -13.00 5.67
CA LYS A 182 -0.59 -14.37 6.04
C LYS A 182 0.45 -14.31 7.15
N TRP A 183 -0.04 -14.34 8.39
CA TRP A 183 0.81 -14.29 9.57
C TRP A 183 1.59 -15.59 9.76
N LYS A 184 2.85 -15.47 10.17
CA LYS A 184 3.65 -16.61 10.62
C LYS A 184 2.99 -17.24 11.83
N VAL A 185 2.91 -18.57 11.82
CA VAL A 185 2.44 -19.31 12.99
C VAL A 185 3.59 -19.38 13.97
N SER A 186 3.39 -18.83 15.16
CA SER A 186 4.34 -18.92 16.29
C SER A 186 4.40 -20.34 16.85
#